data_f26c8920f731299cd483dd16d488ac79
#
_entry.id   f26c8920f731299cd483dd16d488ac79
#
_cell.length_a   1.000
_cell.length_b   1.000
_cell.length_c   1.000
_cell.angle_alpha   90.00
_cell.angle_beta   90.00
_cell.angle_gamma   90.00
#
_symmetry.space_group_name_H-M   'P 1'
#
loop_
_entity.id
_entity.type
_entity.pdbx_description
1 polymer ?
#
loop_
_entity_poly.entity_id
_entity_poly.type
_entity_poly.pdbx_seq_one_letter_code
_entity_poly.pdbx_strand_id
1 'polypeptide(L)'
;PCPSITDSVLAVFECFLDSTLFDPKLDFAIREWSRRDPEIRRVVDQSDDTRMQALTKMFQRHGFEASDSFIRARILYYMQIGYYALDIAETLDERLAHSRNYLIGFTGEVPSQEALDRFISFAKSNAHPTS
;
A
#
# COMPACT_ATOMS: atom_id res chain seq x y z
N PRO A 1 -5.14 23.49 -2.16
CA PRO A 1 -4.63 22.82 -3.36
C PRO A 1 -4.88 21.33 -3.34
N CYS A 2 -5.05 20.77 -4.54
CA CYS A 2 -5.27 19.34 -4.68
C CYS A 2 -4.02 18.55 -4.30
N PRO A 3 -4.17 17.40 -3.65
CA PRO A 3 -3.02 16.57 -3.35
C PRO A 3 -2.34 16.06 -4.63
N SER A 4 -1.03 15.92 -4.60
CA SER A 4 -0.28 15.30 -5.69
C SER A 4 -0.47 13.78 -5.68
N ILE A 5 -0.01 13.10 -6.74
CA ILE A 5 -0.05 11.63 -6.76
C ILE A 5 0.81 11.05 -5.63
N THR A 6 1.95 11.66 -5.33
CA THR A 6 2.78 11.20 -4.22
C THR A 6 2.08 11.36 -2.88
N ASP A 7 1.33 12.45 -2.68
CA ASP A 7 0.52 12.62 -1.47
C ASP A 7 -0.54 11.54 -1.35
N SER A 8 -1.20 11.21 -2.46
CA SER A 8 -2.23 10.17 -2.48
C SER A 8 -1.65 8.79 -2.17
N VAL A 9 -0.49 8.46 -2.72
CA VAL A 9 0.16 7.18 -2.45
C VAL A 9 0.62 7.11 -0.99
N LEU A 10 1.12 8.22 -0.44
CA LEU A 10 1.47 8.25 0.99
C LEU A 10 0.25 8.00 1.86
N ALA A 11 -0.92 8.52 1.49
CA ALA A 11 -2.16 8.25 2.21
C ALA A 11 -2.51 6.76 2.16
N VAL A 12 -2.26 6.09 1.04
CA VAL A 12 -2.44 4.63 0.93
C VAL A 12 -1.51 3.91 1.89
N PHE A 13 -0.24 4.31 1.94
CA PHE A 13 0.71 3.71 2.88
C PHE A 13 0.24 3.88 4.32
N GLU A 14 -0.31 5.04 4.67
CA GLU A 14 -0.85 5.27 6.01
C GLU A 14 -1.98 4.31 6.33
N CYS A 15 -2.84 4.00 5.36
CA CYS A 15 -3.91 3.02 5.56
C CYS A 15 -3.35 1.64 5.91
N PHE A 16 -2.26 1.22 5.29
CA PHE A 16 -1.63 -0.07 5.60
C PHE A 16 -0.92 -0.07 6.96
N LEU A 17 -0.48 1.09 7.43
CA LEU A 17 0.17 1.20 8.73
C LEU A 17 -0.81 1.35 9.89
N ASP A 18 -2.04 1.74 9.60
CA ASP A 18 -3.07 1.93 10.62
C ASP A 18 -3.67 0.59 11.02
N SER A 19 -3.40 0.15 12.25
CA SER A 19 -3.85 -1.15 12.74
C SER A 19 -5.36 -1.28 12.85
N THR A 20 -6.09 -0.16 12.84
CA THR A 20 -7.55 -0.20 12.85
C THR A 20 -8.12 -0.45 11.45
N LEU A 21 -7.33 -0.22 10.39
CA LEU A 21 -7.76 -0.37 9.01
C LEU A 21 -7.20 -1.63 8.34
N PHE A 22 -6.03 -2.05 8.76
CA PHE A 22 -5.36 -3.20 8.13
C PHE A 22 -4.53 -3.96 9.15
N ASP A 23 -4.75 -5.28 9.22
CA ASP A 23 -3.99 -6.17 10.09
C ASP A 23 -3.25 -7.19 9.21
N PRO A 24 -1.92 -7.05 9.05
CA PRO A 24 -1.16 -7.94 8.17
C PRO A 24 -1.21 -9.41 8.57
N LYS A 25 -1.25 -9.69 9.87
CA LYS A 25 -1.28 -11.09 10.34
C LYS A 25 -2.62 -11.74 10.04
N LEU A 26 -3.69 -11.00 10.24
CA LEU A 26 -5.04 -11.49 9.92
C LEU A 26 -5.19 -11.67 8.42
N ASP A 27 -4.71 -10.71 7.63
CA ASP A 27 -4.74 -10.80 6.16
C ASP A 27 -4.02 -12.06 5.68
N PHE A 28 -2.83 -12.31 6.21
CA PHE A 28 -2.05 -13.51 5.85
C PHE A 28 -2.80 -14.79 6.21
N ALA A 29 -3.38 -14.85 7.40
CA ALA A 29 -4.13 -16.03 7.85
C ALA A 29 -5.34 -16.30 6.96
N ILE A 30 -6.06 -15.26 6.56
CA ILE A 30 -7.22 -15.38 5.68
C ILE A 30 -6.78 -15.85 4.29
N ARG A 31 -5.66 -15.34 3.78
CA ARG A 31 -5.13 -15.79 2.46
C ARG A 31 -4.69 -17.24 2.49
N GLU A 32 -4.09 -17.69 3.59
CA GLU A 32 -3.75 -19.11 3.75
C GLU A 32 -5.01 -19.98 3.77
N TRP A 33 -6.03 -19.55 4.48
CA TRP A 33 -7.32 -20.23 4.50
C TRP A 33 -7.95 -20.31 3.11
N SER A 34 -7.84 -19.23 2.33
CA SER A 34 -8.42 -19.16 0.99
C SER A 34 -7.85 -20.20 0.03
N ARG A 35 -6.67 -20.71 0.30
CA ARG A 35 -6.06 -21.77 -0.53
C ARG A 35 -6.79 -23.09 -0.42
N ARG A 36 -7.52 -23.30 0.66
CA ARG A 36 -8.23 -24.56 0.95
C ARG A 36 -9.74 -24.44 0.89
N ASP A 37 -10.25 -23.23 0.81
CA ASP A 37 -11.69 -22.98 0.87
C ASP A 37 -12.10 -22.06 -0.28
N PRO A 38 -12.83 -22.60 -1.29
CA PRO A 38 -13.24 -21.80 -2.46
C PRO A 38 -14.13 -20.60 -2.12
N GLU A 39 -14.94 -20.67 -1.08
CA GLU A 39 -15.78 -19.53 -0.69
C GLU A 39 -14.94 -18.41 -0.11
N ILE A 40 -13.96 -18.74 0.72
CA ILE A 40 -13.05 -17.75 1.28
C ILE A 40 -12.18 -17.17 0.16
N ARG A 41 -11.73 -18.00 -0.79
CA ARG A 41 -11.00 -17.52 -1.95
C ARG A 41 -11.79 -16.48 -2.73
N ARG A 42 -13.07 -16.73 -2.95
CA ARG A 42 -13.94 -15.78 -3.66
C ARG A 42 -14.03 -14.44 -2.92
N VAL A 43 -14.16 -14.49 -1.59
CA VAL A 43 -14.23 -13.27 -0.77
C VAL A 43 -12.92 -12.49 -0.85
N VAL A 44 -11.79 -13.18 -0.75
CA VAL A 44 -10.46 -12.56 -0.86
C VAL A 44 -10.27 -11.93 -2.23
N ASP A 45 -10.59 -12.65 -3.30
CA ASP A 45 -10.46 -12.14 -4.68
C ASP A 45 -11.31 -10.89 -4.86
N GLN A 46 -12.53 -10.88 -4.35
CA GLN A 46 -13.41 -9.73 -4.45
C GLN A 46 -12.89 -8.53 -3.68
N SER A 47 -12.33 -8.76 -2.49
CA SER A 47 -11.71 -7.72 -1.69
C SER A 47 -10.49 -7.12 -2.40
N ASP A 48 -9.63 -7.99 -2.96
CA ASP A 48 -8.46 -7.55 -3.70
C ASP A 48 -8.86 -6.72 -4.92
N ASP A 49 -9.87 -7.18 -5.66
CA ASP A 49 -10.37 -6.47 -6.84
C ASP A 49 -10.90 -5.08 -6.48
N THR A 50 -11.64 -4.97 -5.39
CA THR A 50 -12.19 -3.68 -4.93
C THR A 50 -11.07 -2.70 -4.61
N ARG A 51 -10.05 -3.16 -3.89
CA ARG A 51 -8.89 -2.33 -3.56
C ARG A 51 -8.10 -1.94 -4.79
N MET A 52 -7.91 -2.88 -5.71
CA MET A 52 -7.19 -2.66 -6.95
C MET A 52 -7.90 -1.62 -7.81
N GLN A 53 -9.23 -1.69 -7.91
CA GLN A 53 -10.02 -0.70 -8.64
C GLN A 53 -9.90 0.68 -8.02
N ALA A 54 -9.92 0.78 -6.70
CA ALA A 54 -9.77 2.05 -6.01
C ALA A 54 -8.41 2.69 -6.30
N LEU A 55 -7.34 1.88 -6.29
CA LEU A 55 -5.99 2.37 -6.61
C LEU A 55 -5.89 2.78 -8.07
N THR A 56 -6.45 2.01 -8.98
CA THR A 56 -6.47 2.35 -10.41
C THR A 56 -7.15 3.69 -10.64
N LYS A 57 -8.31 3.89 -10.02
CA LYS A 57 -9.04 5.16 -10.13
C LYS A 57 -8.25 6.33 -9.53
N MET A 58 -7.51 6.09 -8.46
CA MET A 58 -6.65 7.10 -7.87
C MET A 58 -5.61 7.60 -8.89
N PHE A 59 -4.92 6.68 -9.57
CA PHE A 59 -3.95 7.07 -10.60
C PHE A 59 -4.63 7.81 -11.75
N GLN A 60 -5.81 7.34 -12.19
CA GLN A 60 -6.55 8.01 -13.26
C GLN A 60 -6.93 9.45 -12.90
N ARG A 61 -7.34 9.68 -11.64
CA ARG A 61 -7.67 11.04 -11.19
C ARG A 61 -6.48 12.00 -11.27
N HIS A 62 -5.27 11.46 -11.23
CA HIS A 62 -4.05 12.24 -11.33
C HIS A 62 -3.52 12.34 -12.78
N GLY A 63 -4.32 11.93 -13.75
CA GLY A 63 -4.00 12.12 -15.15
C GLY A 63 -3.28 10.98 -15.83
N PHE A 64 -3.07 9.87 -15.14
CA PHE A 64 -2.47 8.68 -15.76
C PHE A 64 -3.48 8.01 -16.68
N GLU A 65 -3.02 7.48 -17.79
CA GLU A 65 -3.89 6.73 -18.71
C GLU A 65 -4.41 5.46 -18.04
N ALA A 66 -5.52 4.94 -18.56
CA ALA A 66 -6.18 3.78 -17.96
C ALA A 66 -5.24 2.57 -17.84
N SER A 67 -4.51 2.25 -18.92
CA SER A 67 -3.61 1.10 -18.93
C SER A 67 -2.43 1.29 -17.98
N ASP A 68 -1.86 2.49 -17.92
CA ASP A 68 -0.77 2.81 -17.01
C ASP A 68 -1.24 2.79 -15.56
N SER A 69 -2.41 3.34 -15.31
CA SER A 69 -3.02 3.34 -13.96
C SER A 69 -3.23 1.93 -13.44
N PHE A 70 -3.72 1.04 -14.29
CA PHE A 70 -3.94 -0.35 -13.94
C PHE A 70 -2.64 -1.04 -13.51
N ILE A 71 -1.57 -0.83 -14.29
CA ILE A 71 -0.28 -1.46 -13.99
C ILE A 71 0.34 -0.87 -12.73
N ARG A 72 0.31 0.46 -12.57
CA ARG A 72 0.87 1.11 -11.38
C ARG A 72 0.13 0.68 -10.11
N ALA A 73 -1.19 0.54 -10.19
CA ALA A 73 -1.99 0.04 -9.09
C ALA A 73 -1.58 -1.38 -8.69
N ARG A 74 -1.35 -2.24 -9.68
CA ARG A 74 -0.90 -3.61 -9.43
C ARG A 74 0.49 -3.64 -8.78
N ILE A 75 1.41 -2.85 -9.29
CA ILE A 75 2.77 -2.76 -8.73
C ILE A 75 2.68 -2.36 -7.26
N LEU A 76 1.91 -1.33 -6.96
CA LEU A 76 1.75 -0.84 -5.60
C LEU A 76 1.10 -1.89 -4.70
N TYR A 77 -0.01 -2.45 -5.13
CA TYR A 77 -0.77 -3.39 -4.31
C TYR A 77 -0.01 -4.71 -4.09
N TYR A 78 0.53 -5.27 -5.17
CA TYR A 78 1.26 -6.54 -5.06
C TYR A 78 2.52 -6.39 -4.24
N MET A 79 3.22 -5.26 -4.36
CA MET A 79 4.39 -4.99 -3.52
C MET A 79 3.98 -4.94 -2.05
N GLN A 80 2.87 -4.25 -1.75
CA GLN A 80 2.42 -4.10 -0.37
C GLN A 80 2.04 -5.45 0.24
N ILE A 81 1.27 -6.25 -0.48
CA ILE A 81 0.89 -7.59 -0.02
C ILE A 81 2.12 -8.50 0.08
N GLY A 82 2.98 -8.46 -0.92
CA GLY A 82 4.21 -9.26 -0.94
C GLY A 82 5.16 -8.91 0.18
N TYR A 83 5.22 -7.63 0.53
CA TYR A 83 6.04 -7.16 1.64
C TYR A 83 5.67 -7.91 2.94
N TYR A 84 4.37 -8.00 3.22
CA TYR A 84 3.89 -8.70 4.42
C TYR A 84 4.01 -10.21 4.28
N ALA A 85 3.70 -10.76 3.10
CA ALA A 85 3.75 -12.20 2.86
C ALA A 85 5.17 -12.75 2.94
N LEU A 86 6.17 -11.96 2.54
CA LEU A 86 7.57 -12.36 2.60
C LEU A 86 8.16 -12.22 4.01
N ASP A 87 7.44 -11.59 4.92
CA ASP A 87 7.88 -11.38 6.30
C ASP A 87 9.28 -10.74 6.35
N ILE A 88 9.41 -9.63 5.62
CA ILE A 88 10.70 -8.97 5.45
C ILE A 88 11.19 -8.40 6.79
N ALA A 89 12.42 -8.78 7.15
CA ALA A 89 13.02 -8.40 8.43
C ALA A 89 13.72 -7.05 8.34
N GLU A 90 12.92 -5.99 8.25
CA GLU A 90 13.42 -4.61 8.28
C GLU A 90 12.89 -3.89 9.51
N THR A 91 13.73 -3.04 10.11
CA THR A 91 13.24 -2.13 11.15
C THR A 91 12.34 -1.08 10.52
N LEU A 92 11.52 -0.43 11.33
CA LEU A 92 10.68 0.66 10.84
C LEU A 92 11.53 1.76 10.21
N ASP A 93 12.65 2.13 10.83
CA ASP A 93 13.54 3.16 10.30
C ASP A 93 14.10 2.79 8.93
N GLU A 94 14.53 1.54 8.75
CA GLU A 94 15.00 1.05 7.46
C GLU A 94 13.90 1.12 6.41
N ARG A 95 12.69 0.70 6.77
CA ARG A 95 11.54 0.72 5.88
C ARG A 95 11.18 2.14 5.47
N LEU A 96 11.17 3.08 6.42
CA LEU A 96 10.84 4.47 6.15
C LEU A 96 11.90 5.16 5.29
N ALA A 97 13.17 4.75 5.43
CA ALA A 97 14.25 5.29 4.61
C ALA A 97 14.06 5.01 3.12
N HIS A 98 13.31 3.98 2.76
CA HIS A 98 13.04 3.63 1.36
C HIS A 98 11.82 4.36 0.77
N SER A 99 11.05 5.08 1.58
CA SER A 99 9.77 5.66 1.16
C SER A 99 9.89 6.56 -0.07
N ARG A 100 10.89 7.43 -0.10
CA ARG A 100 11.08 8.34 -1.21
C ARG A 100 11.27 7.59 -2.53
N ASN A 101 12.11 6.58 -2.53
CA ASN A 101 12.41 5.79 -3.73
C ASN A 101 11.23 4.90 -4.13
N TYR A 102 10.48 4.36 -3.17
CA TYR A 102 9.25 3.65 -3.49
C TYR A 102 8.25 4.56 -4.19
N LEU A 103 8.09 5.80 -3.70
CA LEU A 103 7.16 6.75 -4.32
C LEU A 103 7.57 7.10 -5.74
N ILE A 104 8.86 7.33 -5.97
CA ILE A 104 9.37 7.57 -7.32
C ILE A 104 9.09 6.36 -8.22
N GLY A 105 9.32 5.15 -7.70
CA GLY A 105 9.08 3.92 -8.45
C GLY A 105 7.61 3.72 -8.81
N PHE A 106 6.70 4.04 -7.88
CA PHE A 106 5.26 3.85 -8.12
C PHE A 106 4.65 4.94 -9.00
N THR A 107 5.12 6.17 -8.88
CA THR A 107 4.46 7.34 -9.48
C THR A 107 5.27 8.01 -10.59
N GLY A 108 6.57 7.83 -10.60
CA GLY A 108 7.47 8.56 -11.48
C GLY A 108 7.73 9.99 -11.04
N GLU A 109 7.21 10.40 -9.87
CA GLU A 109 7.35 11.76 -9.36
C GLU A 109 8.08 11.75 -8.03
N VAL A 110 8.82 12.83 -7.76
CA VAL A 110 9.54 13.00 -6.49
C VAL A 110 8.61 13.64 -5.47
N PRO A 111 8.42 13.00 -4.29
CA PRO A 111 7.59 13.60 -3.25
C PRO A 111 8.29 14.81 -2.63
N SER A 112 7.49 15.72 -2.05
CA SER A 112 8.06 16.83 -1.30
C SER A 112 8.64 16.32 0.02
N GLN A 113 9.68 16.98 0.51
CA GLN A 113 10.26 16.62 1.80
C GLN A 113 9.25 16.82 2.94
N GLU A 114 8.43 17.84 2.84
CA GLU A 114 7.38 18.10 3.83
C GLU A 114 6.38 16.95 3.92
N ALA A 115 5.93 16.43 2.79
CA ALA A 115 5.00 15.30 2.77
C ALA A 115 5.64 14.04 3.34
N LEU A 116 6.90 13.79 3.02
CA LEU A 116 7.65 12.66 3.58
C LEU A 116 7.79 12.78 5.09
N ASP A 117 8.12 13.97 5.58
CA ASP A 117 8.29 14.18 7.02
C ASP A 117 6.98 13.94 7.77
N ARG A 118 5.86 14.40 7.22
CA ARG A 118 4.54 14.13 7.81
C ARG A 118 4.24 12.64 7.85
N PHE A 119 4.53 11.94 6.76
CA PHE A 119 4.31 10.50 6.68
C PHE A 119 5.17 9.75 7.71
N ILE A 120 6.45 10.11 7.82
CA ILE A 120 7.37 9.46 8.78
C ILE A 120 6.87 9.66 10.21
N SER A 121 6.41 10.86 10.54
CA SER A 121 5.83 11.14 11.86
C SER A 121 4.61 10.29 12.14
N PHE A 122 3.71 10.18 11.16
CA PHE A 122 2.53 9.33 11.26
C PHE A 122 2.93 7.87 11.48
N ALA A 123 3.86 7.38 10.68
CA ALA A 123 4.28 5.99 10.73
C ALA A 123 4.88 5.61 12.09
N LYS A 124 5.67 6.50 12.66
CA LYS A 124 6.29 6.26 13.98
C LYS A 124 5.25 6.24 15.10
N SER A 125 4.15 6.99 14.94
CA SER A 125 3.07 7.04 15.94
C SER A 125 2.09 5.89 15.82
N ASN A 126 1.90 5.34 14.61
CA ASN A 126 0.80 4.42 14.29
C ASN A 126 1.25 3.09 13.71
N ALA A 127 2.54 2.81 13.68
CA ALA A 127 3.05 1.56 13.13
C ALA A 127 2.50 0.36 13.90
N HIS A 128 2.28 -0.75 13.17
CA HIS A 128 1.92 -2.00 13.80
C HIS A 128 3.00 -2.42 14.80
N PRO A 129 2.62 -2.98 15.95
CA PRO A 129 3.61 -3.51 16.87
C PRO A 129 4.40 -4.57 16.13
N THR A 130 5.69 -4.33 15.99
CA THR A 130 6.54 -5.32 15.36
C THR A 130 6.88 -6.39 16.35
N SER A 131 6.68 -7.54 15.91
CA SER A 131 7.25 -8.68 16.58
C SER A 131 8.74 -8.68 16.38
#